data_a9809f7b78410f0543803c4ae64277a2
#
_entry.id   a9809f7b78410f0543803c4ae64277a2
#
_cell.length_a   1.000
_cell.length_b   1.000
_cell.length_c   1.000
_cell.angle_alpha   90.00
_cell.angle_beta   90.00
_cell.angle_gamma   90.00
#
_symmetry.space_group_name_H-M   'P 1'
#
loop_
_entity.id
_entity.type
_entity.pdbx_description
1 polymer ?
#
loop_
_entity_poly.entity_id
_entity_poly.type
_entity_poly.pdbx_seq_one_letter_code
_entity_poly.pdbx_strand_id
1 'polypeptide(L)'
;MELPEHLNKDSNGYESAEKIILRWDSTASEDARERMIFETDRQEADLYLQAVDEIQRSLSNVSISNSSNAGKNANAVDDQSKVNTTIQIAMARLEDEFRNILITHSSALETDSLFDPSSSSISTPSHHELEEDDTLSNDDSSHHHDLLQLQLQHCESSDSSTYRSTSSIREVDLMPSEAICDLQAIAMRMISSGYLRECIQVYGSVRKSAIDSSFRKLGIEKLSIGDVQRLEWEALESKIRRWIRAAKVCVRILFASEKKLCEQIFECVGTDIDDACFMETVKGPAIQLFNFAEAISISRRSPEKLFKILDLHDALMDLLPDIEAVFDSKSSDSIRVQAAEILSRLAEAARGILSEFESAVLREPSRVPVPGGTIHPLTRYVMNYISLISDYKQTLIELIISKPSTGSRYSGDQTTPDMEFAELEGKTPLALHLIWIIVVLQFNLDGKSKHYRDASLAHLFIMNNVHYIVQKVKGSPELREMIGDDYLRKLTGKFRQAATSYQRATWVSVLYCLRDEGLHVSGSFSSGVSKSALRERFKTFNAMFEEVHRTQATWLIPDTQLREELRISISEKLIPAYRSFLGRFRSHIESGRHPENYIKYSVEDLEMAVLDFFEGYPVSQHLRKRSQ
;
A
#
# COMPACT_ATOMS: atom_id res chain seq x y z
N MET A 1 -0.99 -80.93 -43.39
CA MET A 1 -0.21 -79.71 -43.21
C MET A 1 -1.17 -78.72 -42.50
N GLU A 2 -1.21 -78.81 -41.16
CA GLU A 2 -2.10 -78.05 -40.30
C GLU A 2 -1.54 -76.63 -40.16
N LEU A 3 -2.36 -75.63 -40.44
CA LEU A 3 -2.08 -74.26 -40.20
C LEU A 3 -2.06 -74.00 -38.68
N PRO A 4 -1.17 -73.19 -38.16
CA PRO A 4 -1.05 -72.99 -36.70
C PRO A 4 -2.29 -72.29 -36.14
N GLU A 5 -2.87 -72.92 -35.11
CA GLU A 5 -4.05 -72.48 -34.35
C GLU A 5 -3.95 -71.01 -33.76
N HIS A 6 -2.78 -70.43 -33.76
CA HIS A 6 -2.57 -69.05 -33.28
C HIS A 6 -3.17 -67.94 -34.18
N LEU A 7 -3.23 -68.12 -35.49
CA LEU A 7 -3.79 -67.19 -36.45
C LEU A 7 -5.33 -67.02 -36.39
N ASN A 8 -6.00 -68.10 -35.90
CA ASN A 8 -7.46 -68.14 -35.82
C ASN A 8 -8.02 -67.48 -34.51
N LYS A 9 -7.18 -67.31 -33.48
CA LYS A 9 -7.56 -66.69 -32.23
C LYS A 9 -7.47 -65.11 -32.29
N ASP A 10 -6.48 -64.62 -33.02
CA ASP A 10 -6.26 -63.14 -33.14
C ASP A 10 -7.29 -62.50 -34.06
N SER A 11 -7.77 -63.16 -35.14
CA SER A 11 -8.84 -62.60 -35.99
C SER A 11 -10.20 -62.54 -35.29
N ASN A 12 -10.50 -63.50 -34.41
CA ASN A 12 -11.76 -63.51 -33.67
C ASN A 12 -11.79 -62.45 -32.55
N GLY A 13 -10.63 -62.08 -31.98
CA GLY A 13 -10.46 -60.96 -31.00
C GLY A 13 -10.70 -59.59 -31.61
N TYR A 14 -10.08 -59.32 -32.76
CA TYR A 14 -10.24 -58.09 -33.49
C TYR A 14 -11.70 -57.80 -33.92
N GLU A 15 -12.38 -58.77 -34.57
CA GLU A 15 -13.77 -58.67 -35.02
C GLU A 15 -14.74 -58.37 -33.86
N SER A 16 -14.49 -58.94 -32.69
CA SER A 16 -15.28 -58.71 -31.49
C SER A 16 -15.04 -57.28 -30.96
N ALA A 17 -13.80 -56.84 -30.92
CA ALA A 17 -13.42 -55.47 -30.49
C ALA A 17 -13.96 -54.41 -31.44
N GLU A 18 -13.86 -54.64 -32.76
CA GLU A 18 -14.41 -53.75 -33.79
C GLU A 18 -15.92 -53.52 -33.62
N LYS A 19 -16.69 -54.60 -33.38
CA LYS A 19 -18.15 -54.52 -33.14
C LYS A 19 -18.48 -53.67 -31.91
N ILE A 20 -17.70 -53.77 -30.85
CA ILE A 20 -17.88 -52.97 -29.63
C ILE A 20 -17.61 -51.50 -29.95
N ILE A 21 -16.52 -51.17 -30.65
CA ILE A 21 -16.18 -49.79 -31.01
C ILE A 21 -17.22 -49.18 -31.94
N LEU A 22 -17.63 -49.89 -33.01
CA LEU A 22 -18.62 -49.40 -33.98
C LEU A 22 -20.02 -49.19 -33.35
N ARG A 23 -20.37 -49.94 -32.30
CA ARG A 23 -21.61 -49.72 -31.55
C ARG A 23 -21.64 -48.34 -30.90
N TRP A 24 -20.50 -47.80 -30.51
CA TRP A 24 -20.35 -46.50 -29.87
C TRP A 24 -19.87 -45.39 -30.81
N ASP A 25 -19.94 -45.59 -32.12
CA ASP A 25 -19.63 -44.60 -33.14
C ASP A 25 -20.68 -43.47 -33.10
N SER A 26 -20.33 -42.32 -32.59
CA SER A 26 -21.17 -41.13 -32.49
C SER A 26 -21.56 -40.54 -33.85
N THR A 27 -20.87 -40.93 -34.92
CA THR A 27 -21.19 -40.48 -36.30
C THR A 27 -22.23 -41.37 -36.97
N ALA A 28 -22.33 -42.65 -36.57
CA ALA A 28 -23.20 -43.64 -37.17
C ALA A 28 -24.54 -43.84 -36.44
N SER A 29 -24.62 -43.47 -35.14
CA SER A 29 -25.81 -43.70 -34.31
C SER A 29 -26.13 -42.48 -33.47
N GLU A 30 -27.40 -42.02 -33.48
CA GLU A 30 -27.90 -40.95 -32.63
C GLU A 30 -27.92 -41.34 -31.16
N ASP A 31 -28.26 -42.64 -30.87
CA ASP A 31 -28.22 -43.18 -29.50
C ASP A 31 -26.80 -43.19 -28.92
N ALA A 32 -25.79 -43.54 -29.75
CA ALA A 32 -24.37 -43.46 -29.35
C ALA A 32 -23.86 -42.04 -29.15
N ARG A 33 -24.49 -41.00 -29.76
CA ARG A 33 -24.17 -39.58 -29.56
C ARG A 33 -24.71 -39.05 -28.26
N GLU A 34 -25.92 -39.45 -27.85
CA GLU A 34 -26.60 -38.93 -26.67
C GLU A 34 -26.16 -39.63 -25.37
N ARG A 35 -25.68 -40.88 -25.44
CA ARG A 35 -25.28 -41.65 -24.26
C ARG A 35 -23.77 -41.67 -24.11
N MET A 36 -23.30 -41.52 -22.87
CA MET A 36 -21.89 -41.63 -22.53
C MET A 36 -21.58 -42.97 -21.89
N ILE A 37 -20.44 -43.59 -22.27
CA ILE A 37 -20.03 -44.91 -21.84
C ILE A 37 -19.76 -44.94 -20.33
N PHE A 38 -19.07 -43.93 -19.84
CA PHE A 38 -18.66 -43.86 -18.42
C PHE A 38 -19.76 -43.36 -17.50
N GLU A 39 -20.92 -42.92 -18.01
CA GLU A 39 -22.10 -42.56 -17.21
C GLU A 39 -23.04 -43.74 -16.97
N THR A 40 -22.91 -44.86 -17.72
CA THR A 40 -23.84 -45.96 -17.68
C THR A 40 -23.40 -47.07 -16.70
N ASP A 41 -22.73 -48.10 -17.17
CA ASP A 41 -22.27 -49.23 -16.38
C ASP A 41 -20.75 -49.31 -16.44
N ARG A 42 -20.12 -49.49 -15.30
CA ARG A 42 -18.68 -49.69 -15.21
C ARG A 42 -18.19 -50.83 -16.05
N GLN A 43 -18.97 -51.92 -16.16
CA GLN A 43 -18.63 -53.07 -16.98
C GLN A 43 -18.59 -52.71 -18.47
N GLU A 44 -19.47 -51.83 -18.94
CA GLU A 44 -19.52 -51.37 -20.33
C GLU A 44 -18.29 -50.50 -20.67
N ALA A 45 -17.88 -49.62 -19.75
CA ALA A 45 -16.65 -48.83 -19.88
C ALA A 45 -15.41 -49.75 -19.95
N ASP A 46 -15.31 -50.73 -19.05
CA ASP A 46 -14.18 -51.65 -19.01
C ASP A 46 -14.11 -52.50 -20.29
N LEU A 47 -15.25 -52.97 -20.80
CA LEU A 47 -15.32 -53.71 -22.08
C LEU A 47 -14.89 -52.82 -23.27
N TYR A 48 -15.30 -51.58 -23.29
CA TYR A 48 -14.87 -50.64 -24.33
C TYR A 48 -13.37 -50.40 -24.29
N LEU A 49 -12.80 -50.13 -23.12
CA LEU A 49 -11.36 -49.94 -22.95
C LEU A 49 -10.56 -51.17 -23.35
N GLN A 50 -11.05 -52.38 -23.02
CA GLN A 50 -10.43 -53.66 -23.47
C GLN A 50 -10.48 -53.81 -24.99
N ALA A 51 -11.60 -53.42 -25.63
CA ALA A 51 -11.71 -53.42 -27.09
C ALA A 51 -10.69 -52.48 -27.74
N VAL A 52 -10.50 -51.26 -27.17
CA VAL A 52 -9.47 -50.31 -27.63
C VAL A 52 -8.07 -50.91 -27.51
N ASP A 53 -7.75 -51.57 -26.40
CA ASP A 53 -6.44 -52.21 -26.18
C ASP A 53 -6.19 -53.34 -27.20
N GLU A 54 -7.24 -54.10 -27.61
CA GLU A 54 -7.14 -55.13 -28.61
C GLU A 54 -6.86 -54.59 -30.02
N ILE A 55 -7.54 -53.46 -30.40
CA ILE A 55 -7.28 -52.78 -31.65
C ILE A 55 -5.87 -52.17 -31.69
N GLN A 56 -5.37 -51.60 -30.59
CA GLN A 56 -3.99 -51.09 -30.49
C GLN A 56 -2.96 -52.22 -30.66
N ARG A 57 -3.20 -53.37 -30.05
CA ARG A 57 -2.33 -54.57 -30.24
C ARG A 57 -2.33 -55.03 -31.68
N SER A 58 -3.51 -55.09 -32.32
CA SER A 58 -3.65 -55.47 -33.72
C SER A 58 -2.90 -54.50 -34.65
N LEU A 59 -2.95 -53.19 -34.39
CA LEU A 59 -2.21 -52.13 -35.13
C LEU A 59 -0.69 -52.38 -35.02
N SER A 60 -0.20 -52.67 -33.81
CA SER A 60 1.21 -52.91 -33.53
C SER A 60 1.69 -54.18 -34.28
N ASN A 61 0.90 -55.26 -34.27
CA ASN A 61 1.21 -56.53 -34.95
C ASN A 61 1.25 -56.35 -36.48
N VAL A 62 0.32 -55.59 -37.08
CA VAL A 62 0.29 -55.28 -38.51
C VAL A 62 1.50 -54.43 -38.91
N SER A 63 1.90 -53.50 -38.09
CA SER A 63 3.07 -52.63 -38.32
C SER A 63 4.39 -53.43 -38.31
N ILE A 64 4.53 -54.40 -37.40
CA ILE A 64 5.70 -55.29 -37.31
C ILE A 64 5.77 -56.28 -38.50
N SER A 65 4.64 -56.82 -38.91
CA SER A 65 4.57 -57.74 -40.06
C SER A 65 4.85 -57.05 -41.40
N ASN A 66 4.48 -55.74 -41.53
CA ASN A 66 4.77 -54.96 -42.72
C ASN A 66 6.24 -54.53 -42.82
N SER A 67 6.94 -54.40 -41.70
CA SER A 67 8.40 -54.13 -41.69
C SER A 67 9.26 -55.36 -41.97
N SER A 68 8.73 -56.54 -41.76
CA SER A 68 9.44 -57.81 -42.00
C SER A 68 9.20 -58.43 -43.38
N ASN A 69 8.14 -58.02 -44.12
CA ASN A 69 7.79 -58.60 -45.46
C ASN A 69 7.75 -57.49 -46.52
N ALA A 70 8.82 -57.29 -47.26
CA ALA A 70 8.91 -56.40 -48.43
C ALA A 70 8.19 -56.95 -49.69
N GLY A 71 7.10 -57.63 -49.55
CA GLY A 71 6.28 -58.16 -50.64
C GLY A 71 4.84 -57.61 -50.59
N LYS A 72 4.44 -56.85 -51.60
CA LYS A 72 3.12 -56.23 -51.75
C LYS A 72 1.98 -57.27 -51.76
N ASN A 73 1.29 -57.47 -50.65
CA ASN A 73 -0.02 -58.07 -50.61
C ASN A 73 -1.08 -56.99 -50.51
N ALA A 74 -1.96 -56.84 -51.51
CA ALA A 74 -3.07 -55.92 -51.58
C ALA A 74 -4.03 -56.02 -50.37
N ASN A 75 -4.20 -57.27 -49.86
CA ASN A 75 -5.03 -57.56 -48.68
C ASN A 75 -4.45 -56.96 -47.39
N ALA A 76 -3.12 -56.87 -47.22
CA ALA A 76 -2.48 -56.31 -46.05
C ALA A 76 -2.67 -54.71 -45.98
N VAL A 77 -2.81 -54.10 -47.11
CA VAL A 77 -3.10 -52.63 -47.19
C VAL A 77 -4.55 -52.32 -46.82
N ASP A 78 -5.50 -53.18 -47.21
CA ASP A 78 -6.92 -53.03 -46.87
C ASP A 78 -7.17 -53.30 -45.38
N ASP A 79 -6.53 -54.33 -44.80
CA ASP A 79 -6.61 -54.61 -43.36
C ASP A 79 -5.97 -53.47 -42.52
N GLN A 80 -4.83 -52.91 -42.95
CA GLN A 80 -4.21 -51.75 -42.31
C GLN A 80 -5.14 -50.54 -42.32
N SER A 81 -5.84 -50.28 -43.45
CA SER A 81 -6.77 -49.19 -43.60
C SER A 81 -7.98 -49.34 -42.66
N LYS A 82 -8.53 -50.54 -42.51
CA LYS A 82 -9.65 -50.84 -41.60
C LYS A 82 -9.25 -50.63 -40.13
N VAL A 83 -8.10 -51.16 -39.70
CA VAL A 83 -7.60 -50.98 -38.34
C VAL A 83 -7.37 -49.52 -38.04
N ASN A 84 -6.79 -48.76 -38.97
CA ASN A 84 -6.60 -47.30 -38.80
C ASN A 84 -7.93 -46.53 -38.68
N THR A 85 -8.96 -46.91 -39.44
CA THR A 85 -10.29 -46.29 -39.35
C THR A 85 -10.95 -46.62 -38.01
N THR A 86 -10.88 -47.87 -37.55
CA THR A 86 -11.45 -48.31 -36.27
C THR A 86 -10.77 -47.61 -35.09
N ILE A 87 -9.43 -47.43 -35.12
CA ILE A 87 -8.73 -46.70 -34.07
C ILE A 87 -9.08 -45.20 -34.06
N GLN A 88 -9.30 -44.58 -35.24
CA GLN A 88 -9.76 -43.18 -35.32
C GLN A 88 -11.14 -43.01 -34.68
N ILE A 89 -12.09 -43.92 -34.97
CA ILE A 89 -13.42 -43.90 -34.34
C ILE A 89 -13.31 -44.07 -32.83
N ALA A 90 -12.48 -45.05 -32.40
CA ALA A 90 -12.26 -45.28 -30.97
C ALA A 90 -11.67 -44.04 -30.26
N MET A 91 -10.67 -43.41 -30.84
CA MET A 91 -10.04 -42.20 -30.26
C MET A 91 -10.96 -40.99 -30.25
N ALA A 92 -11.76 -40.80 -31.29
CA ALA A 92 -12.78 -39.71 -31.31
C ALA A 92 -13.80 -39.94 -30.18
N ARG A 93 -14.25 -41.16 -29.95
CA ARG A 93 -15.15 -41.47 -28.84
C ARG A 93 -14.48 -41.27 -27.48
N LEU A 94 -13.24 -41.71 -27.28
CA LEU A 94 -12.51 -41.48 -26.04
C LEU A 94 -12.28 -39.98 -25.78
N GLU A 95 -12.09 -39.18 -26.83
CA GLU A 95 -12.01 -37.72 -26.70
C GLU A 95 -13.33 -37.12 -26.17
N ASP A 96 -14.48 -37.59 -26.71
CA ASP A 96 -15.79 -37.14 -26.23
C ASP A 96 -16.03 -37.58 -24.77
N GLU A 97 -15.70 -38.79 -24.38
CA GLU A 97 -15.80 -39.29 -23.00
C GLU A 97 -14.88 -38.51 -22.07
N PHE A 98 -13.62 -38.28 -22.45
CA PHE A 98 -12.65 -37.52 -21.68
C PHE A 98 -13.16 -36.09 -21.44
N ARG A 99 -13.70 -35.47 -22.47
CA ARG A 99 -14.31 -34.13 -22.38
C ARG A 99 -15.54 -34.12 -21.45
N ASN A 100 -16.40 -35.11 -21.57
CA ASN A 100 -17.61 -35.22 -20.75
C ASN A 100 -17.29 -35.40 -19.27
N ILE A 101 -16.38 -36.32 -18.92
CA ILE A 101 -15.96 -36.56 -17.54
C ILE A 101 -15.35 -35.26 -16.95
N LEU A 102 -14.48 -34.58 -17.73
CA LEU A 102 -13.92 -33.31 -17.31
C LEU A 102 -15.00 -32.23 -17.05
N ILE A 103 -16.00 -32.13 -17.93
CA ILE A 103 -17.08 -31.12 -17.77
C ILE A 103 -17.96 -31.46 -16.56
N THR A 104 -18.38 -32.72 -16.42
CA THR A 104 -19.30 -33.14 -15.36
C THR A 104 -18.70 -32.96 -13.97
N HIS A 105 -17.39 -33.18 -13.83
CA HIS A 105 -16.68 -33.06 -12.56
C HIS A 105 -15.92 -31.74 -12.39
N SER A 106 -15.97 -30.80 -13.37
CA SER A 106 -15.34 -29.48 -13.26
C SER A 106 -16.24 -28.51 -12.53
N SER A 107 -16.08 -28.41 -11.24
CA SER A 107 -16.67 -27.32 -10.45
C SER A 107 -15.68 -26.16 -10.28
N ALA A 108 -16.19 -24.92 -10.32
CA ALA A 108 -15.37 -23.77 -9.89
C ALA A 108 -15.16 -23.84 -8.37
N LEU A 109 -13.97 -23.46 -7.94
CA LEU A 109 -13.61 -23.48 -6.52
C LEU A 109 -14.68 -22.75 -5.68
N GLU A 110 -15.14 -23.39 -4.60
CA GLU A 110 -16.03 -22.75 -3.65
C GLU A 110 -15.23 -21.81 -2.76
N THR A 111 -15.36 -20.51 -3.04
CA THR A 111 -14.57 -19.46 -2.40
C THR A 111 -15.07 -19.11 -1.00
N ASP A 112 -16.33 -19.38 -0.67
CA ASP A 112 -16.96 -18.97 0.59
C ASP A 112 -16.36 -19.66 1.82
N SER A 113 -15.84 -20.88 1.65
CA SER A 113 -15.16 -21.64 2.71
C SER A 113 -13.66 -21.34 2.83
N LEU A 114 -13.07 -20.61 1.86
CA LEU A 114 -11.64 -20.33 1.80
C LEU A 114 -11.26 -18.99 2.41
N PHE A 115 -12.23 -18.08 2.55
CA PHE A 115 -12.09 -16.86 3.31
C PHE A 115 -12.53 -17.12 4.74
N ASP A 116 -11.65 -17.69 5.57
CA ASP A 116 -11.93 -17.98 6.98
C ASP A 116 -12.21 -16.66 7.73
N PRO A 117 -13.42 -16.45 8.29
CA PRO A 117 -13.75 -15.25 9.06
C PRO A 117 -13.12 -15.24 10.46
N SER A 118 -12.36 -16.27 10.84
CA SER A 118 -11.75 -16.39 12.17
C SER A 118 -10.53 -15.49 12.43
N SER A 119 -10.07 -14.72 11.43
CA SER A 119 -9.02 -13.70 11.63
C SER A 119 -9.55 -12.27 11.80
N SER A 120 -10.87 -12.06 11.86
CA SER A 120 -11.49 -10.74 12.03
C SER A 120 -12.29 -10.61 13.34
N SER A 121 -11.79 -11.17 14.46
CA SER A 121 -12.31 -10.84 15.78
C SER A 121 -11.58 -9.63 16.35
N ILE A 122 -11.87 -8.44 15.84
CA ILE A 122 -11.62 -7.19 16.53
C ILE A 122 -12.96 -6.68 17.03
N SER A 123 -13.11 -6.78 18.35
CA SER A 123 -14.20 -6.22 19.13
C SER A 123 -14.34 -4.71 18.88
N THR A 124 -15.50 -4.30 18.41
CA THR A 124 -15.92 -2.90 18.32
C THR A 124 -16.07 -2.30 19.72
N PRO A 125 -15.42 -1.19 20.04
CA PRO A 125 -15.83 -0.36 21.16
C PRO A 125 -17.01 0.52 20.73
N SER A 126 -18.03 0.53 21.57
CA SER A 126 -19.27 1.27 21.46
C SER A 126 -19.07 2.77 21.25
N HIS A 127 -19.82 3.31 20.30
CA HIS A 127 -19.98 4.74 20.05
C HIS A 127 -20.48 5.50 21.27
N HIS A 128 -19.75 6.57 21.62
CA HIS A 128 -20.31 7.72 22.33
C HIS A 128 -20.48 8.84 21.28
N GLU A 129 -21.75 9.20 21.08
CA GLU A 129 -22.15 10.33 20.25
C GLU A 129 -21.67 11.63 20.90
N LEU A 130 -21.02 12.50 20.10
CA LEU A 130 -20.85 13.90 20.40
C LEU A 130 -21.34 14.69 19.18
N GLU A 131 -22.31 15.52 19.45
CA GLU A 131 -23.02 16.41 18.53
C GLU A 131 -22.08 17.37 17.82
N GLU A 132 -22.22 17.48 16.51
CA GLU A 132 -21.57 18.49 15.67
C GLU A 132 -22.43 19.74 15.60
N ASP A 133 -21.80 20.88 15.83
CA ASP A 133 -22.38 22.21 15.62
C ASP A 133 -21.84 22.79 14.29
N ASP A 134 -22.78 22.94 13.33
CA ASP A 134 -22.56 23.46 11.99
C ASP A 134 -22.32 24.96 11.99
N THR A 135 -21.21 25.43 11.44
CA THR A 135 -21.15 26.77 10.83
C THR A 135 -20.35 26.79 9.53
N LEU A 136 -21.08 27.08 8.47
CA LEU A 136 -20.65 27.30 7.10
C LEU A 136 -19.64 28.45 6.95
N SER A 137 -18.55 28.20 6.22
CA SER A 137 -17.94 29.23 5.37
C SER A 137 -17.23 28.59 4.17
N ASN A 138 -17.68 28.97 2.99
CA ASN A 138 -17.13 28.63 1.69
C ASN A 138 -15.72 29.18 1.52
N ASP A 139 -14.76 28.32 1.14
CA ASP A 139 -13.60 28.74 0.35
C ASP A 139 -13.10 27.56 -0.52
N ASP A 140 -13.05 27.77 -1.83
CA ASP A 140 -13.03 26.80 -2.91
C ASP A 140 -11.61 26.28 -3.28
N SER A 141 -10.66 26.30 -2.34
CA SER A 141 -9.29 25.81 -2.57
C SER A 141 -8.84 24.67 -1.63
N SER A 142 -9.73 24.14 -0.80
CA SER A 142 -9.40 23.14 0.24
C SER A 142 -9.74 21.70 -0.10
N HIS A 143 -10.47 21.43 -1.17
CA HIS A 143 -10.97 20.07 -1.49
C HIS A 143 -9.91 18.99 -1.70
N HIS A 144 -8.69 19.36 -2.08
CA HIS A 144 -7.60 18.39 -2.24
C HIS A 144 -6.90 18.04 -0.92
N HIS A 145 -7.04 18.90 0.09
CA HIS A 145 -6.38 18.72 1.40
C HIS A 145 -7.25 17.90 2.36
N ASP A 146 -8.57 18.06 2.31
CA ASP A 146 -9.51 17.33 3.17
C ASP A 146 -9.67 15.87 2.77
N LEU A 147 -9.61 15.56 1.46
CA LEU A 147 -9.60 14.18 0.96
C LEU A 147 -8.39 13.37 1.47
N LEU A 148 -7.22 14.00 1.59
CA LEU A 148 -6.02 13.36 2.16
C LEU A 148 -6.16 13.14 3.67
N GLN A 149 -6.81 14.03 4.39
CA GLN A 149 -7.00 13.91 5.83
C GLN A 149 -8.03 12.84 6.20
N LEU A 150 -9.10 12.68 5.41
CA LEU A 150 -10.08 11.60 5.52
C LEU A 150 -9.49 10.23 5.11
N GLN A 151 -8.64 10.20 4.08
CA GLN A 151 -7.95 8.97 3.67
C GLN A 151 -6.90 8.49 4.69
N LEU A 152 -6.26 9.42 5.40
CA LEU A 152 -5.29 9.10 6.45
C LEU A 152 -5.94 8.55 7.73
N GLN A 153 -7.23 8.86 7.99
CA GLN A 153 -7.96 8.33 9.13
C GLN A 153 -8.47 6.89 8.95
N HIS A 154 -8.52 6.37 7.71
CA HIS A 154 -8.95 5.00 7.41
C HIS A 154 -7.80 3.98 7.26
N CYS A 155 -6.55 4.39 7.43
CA CYS A 155 -5.44 3.46 7.63
C CYS A 155 -5.33 3.08 9.11
N GLU A 156 -6.36 2.42 9.63
CA GLU A 156 -6.20 1.71 10.90
C GLU A 156 -5.25 0.54 10.70
N SER A 157 -4.24 0.55 11.55
CA SER A 157 -3.19 -0.43 11.75
C SER A 157 -3.64 -1.86 11.44
N SER A 158 -3.22 -2.39 10.30
CA SER A 158 -3.02 -3.83 10.23
C SER A 158 -1.79 -4.13 11.09
N ASP A 159 -2.01 -4.79 12.22
CA ASP A 159 -0.96 -5.42 13.00
C ASP A 159 -0.11 -6.29 12.06
N SER A 160 1.00 -5.73 11.59
CA SER A 160 2.05 -6.49 10.96
C SER A 160 2.87 -7.17 12.06
N SER A 161 2.20 -8.07 12.80
CA SER A 161 2.91 -9.04 13.61
C SER A 161 3.65 -9.98 12.67
N THR A 162 4.94 -9.96 12.78
CA THR A 162 5.96 -10.76 12.15
C THR A 162 5.66 -12.26 12.29
N TYR A 163 4.76 -12.79 11.46
CA TYR A 163 4.70 -14.20 11.14
C TYR A 163 5.11 -14.34 9.67
N ARG A 164 6.39 -14.60 9.43
CA ARG A 164 6.81 -15.35 8.26
C ARG A 164 6.06 -16.68 8.34
N SER A 165 4.86 -16.71 7.79
CA SER A 165 4.09 -17.93 7.59
C SER A 165 4.92 -18.81 6.67
N THR A 166 5.38 -19.93 7.19
CA THR A 166 5.86 -21.03 6.35
C THR A 166 4.82 -21.26 5.27
N SER A 167 5.25 -21.27 4.02
CA SER A 167 4.47 -21.51 2.81
C SER A 167 3.38 -22.54 3.10
N SER A 168 2.13 -22.15 3.04
CA SER A 168 1.01 -23.05 3.24
C SER A 168 0.27 -23.25 1.92
N ILE A 169 0.95 -23.92 0.97
CA ILE A 169 0.26 -24.47 -0.19
C ILE A 169 -0.78 -25.46 0.34
N ARG A 170 -2.02 -25.25 -0.04
CA ARG A 170 -3.16 -26.08 0.34
C ARG A 170 -3.80 -26.64 -0.92
N GLU A 171 -3.41 -27.83 -1.27
CA GLU A 171 -4.02 -28.57 -2.37
C GLU A 171 -5.39 -29.09 -1.96
N VAL A 172 -6.37 -28.94 -2.82
CA VAL A 172 -7.70 -29.53 -2.70
C VAL A 172 -7.95 -30.48 -3.85
N ASP A 173 -8.71 -31.51 -3.62
CA ASP A 173 -9.11 -32.46 -4.66
C ASP A 173 -10.17 -31.80 -5.54
N LEU A 174 -9.82 -31.57 -6.81
CA LEU A 174 -10.69 -30.89 -7.78
C LEU A 174 -11.71 -31.84 -8.42
N MET A 175 -11.49 -33.15 -8.30
CA MET A 175 -12.35 -34.21 -8.86
C MET A 175 -12.38 -35.43 -7.95
N PRO A 176 -13.45 -36.25 -8.01
CA PRO A 176 -13.48 -37.55 -7.34
C PRO A 176 -12.40 -38.49 -7.87
N SER A 177 -11.85 -39.36 -7.02
CA SER A 177 -10.81 -40.31 -7.39
C SER A 177 -11.23 -41.26 -8.51
N GLU A 178 -12.50 -41.65 -8.56
CA GLU A 178 -13.06 -42.50 -9.64
C GLU A 178 -12.95 -41.81 -11.00
N ALA A 179 -13.33 -40.55 -11.09
CA ALA A 179 -13.21 -39.76 -12.32
C ALA A 179 -11.75 -39.57 -12.73
N ILE A 180 -10.83 -39.42 -11.78
CA ILE A 180 -9.39 -39.32 -12.07
C ILE A 180 -8.89 -40.63 -12.66
N CYS A 181 -9.28 -41.80 -12.12
CA CYS A 181 -8.93 -43.12 -12.65
C CYS A 181 -9.45 -43.32 -14.09
N ASP A 182 -10.67 -42.87 -14.37
CA ASP A 182 -11.25 -42.96 -15.71
C ASP A 182 -10.52 -42.05 -16.72
N LEU A 183 -10.24 -40.81 -16.32
CA LEU A 183 -9.45 -39.87 -17.14
C LEU A 183 -8.04 -40.40 -17.40
N GLN A 184 -7.39 -41.01 -16.41
CA GLN A 184 -6.08 -41.62 -16.54
C GLN A 184 -6.11 -42.81 -17.55
N ALA A 185 -7.13 -43.68 -17.42
CA ALA A 185 -7.30 -44.81 -18.32
C ALA A 185 -7.53 -44.41 -19.78
N ILE A 186 -8.30 -43.32 -20.01
CA ILE A 186 -8.55 -42.76 -21.33
C ILE A 186 -7.27 -42.06 -21.86
N ALA A 187 -6.65 -41.17 -21.07
CA ALA A 187 -5.46 -40.45 -21.47
C ALA A 187 -4.32 -41.37 -21.91
N MET A 188 -4.07 -42.42 -21.15
CA MET A 188 -3.03 -43.42 -21.47
C MET A 188 -3.25 -44.03 -22.86
N ARG A 189 -4.50 -44.37 -23.22
CA ARG A 189 -4.83 -44.98 -24.52
C ARG A 189 -4.78 -43.97 -25.66
N MET A 190 -5.27 -42.76 -25.44
CA MET A 190 -5.16 -41.67 -26.43
C MET A 190 -3.69 -41.35 -26.76
N ILE A 191 -2.86 -41.21 -25.74
CA ILE A 191 -1.44 -40.87 -25.90
C ILE A 191 -0.65 -41.98 -26.55
N SER A 192 -0.89 -43.26 -26.14
CA SER A 192 -0.23 -44.42 -26.76
C SER A 192 -0.63 -44.62 -28.23
N SER A 193 -1.80 -44.12 -28.63
CA SER A 193 -2.26 -44.13 -30.04
C SER A 193 -1.80 -42.89 -30.83
N GLY A 194 -1.03 -41.97 -30.23
CA GLY A 194 -0.51 -40.75 -30.91
C GLY A 194 -1.41 -39.54 -30.84
N TYR A 195 -2.48 -39.54 -30.03
CA TYR A 195 -3.46 -38.42 -29.84
C TYR A 195 -3.12 -37.56 -28.63
N LEU A 196 -1.83 -37.36 -28.33
CA LEU A 196 -1.33 -36.53 -27.24
C LEU A 196 -1.85 -35.08 -27.33
N ARG A 197 -1.80 -34.51 -28.52
CA ARG A 197 -2.17 -33.10 -28.75
C ARG A 197 -3.65 -32.87 -28.49
N GLU A 198 -4.50 -33.77 -28.95
CA GLU A 198 -5.95 -33.70 -28.75
C GLU A 198 -6.29 -33.82 -27.27
N CYS A 199 -5.64 -34.75 -26.57
CA CYS A 199 -5.79 -34.94 -25.12
C CYS A 199 -5.43 -33.67 -24.33
N ILE A 200 -4.27 -33.09 -24.59
CA ILE A 200 -3.83 -31.80 -23.95
C ILE A 200 -4.80 -30.68 -24.27
N GLN A 201 -5.25 -30.57 -25.53
CA GLN A 201 -6.15 -29.50 -25.97
C GLN A 201 -7.53 -29.59 -25.29
N VAL A 202 -8.09 -30.78 -25.17
CA VAL A 202 -9.37 -31.03 -24.50
C VAL A 202 -9.25 -30.70 -23.03
N TYR A 203 -8.25 -31.24 -22.34
CA TYR A 203 -7.97 -30.96 -20.93
C TYR A 203 -7.86 -29.46 -20.70
N GLY A 204 -6.94 -28.79 -21.42
CA GLY A 204 -6.68 -27.37 -21.28
C GLY A 204 -7.92 -26.51 -21.52
N SER A 205 -8.75 -26.81 -22.55
CA SER A 205 -9.93 -26.02 -22.85
C SER A 205 -11.00 -26.07 -21.75
N VAL A 206 -11.25 -27.27 -21.19
CA VAL A 206 -12.26 -27.46 -20.14
C VAL A 206 -11.78 -26.87 -18.81
N ARG A 207 -10.56 -27.22 -18.39
CA ARG A 207 -10.01 -26.75 -17.11
C ARG A 207 -9.77 -25.24 -17.06
N LYS A 208 -9.36 -24.65 -18.18
CA LYS A 208 -9.24 -23.18 -18.31
C LYS A 208 -10.58 -22.47 -18.08
N SER A 209 -11.69 -23.06 -18.58
CA SER A 209 -13.03 -22.52 -18.31
C SER A 209 -13.38 -22.57 -16.80
N ALA A 210 -12.99 -23.62 -16.09
CA ALA A 210 -13.17 -23.76 -14.64
C ALA A 210 -12.33 -22.71 -13.87
N ILE A 211 -11.08 -22.49 -14.28
CA ILE A 211 -10.21 -21.45 -13.71
C ILE A 211 -10.79 -20.05 -13.98
N ASP A 212 -11.24 -19.76 -15.20
CA ASP A 212 -11.89 -18.48 -15.54
C ASP A 212 -13.15 -18.24 -14.69
N SER A 213 -13.89 -19.29 -14.36
CA SER A 213 -15.04 -19.20 -13.46
C SER A 213 -14.62 -18.89 -12.02
N SER A 214 -13.55 -19.53 -11.53
CA SER A 214 -12.96 -19.27 -10.21
C SER A 214 -12.43 -17.82 -10.13
N PHE A 215 -11.79 -17.32 -11.16
CA PHE A 215 -11.33 -15.92 -11.25
C PHE A 215 -12.49 -14.92 -11.15
N ARG A 216 -13.60 -15.19 -11.82
CA ARG A 216 -14.81 -14.35 -11.71
C ARG A 216 -15.36 -14.32 -10.29
N LYS A 217 -15.43 -15.46 -9.62
CA LYS A 217 -15.85 -15.56 -8.20
C LYS A 217 -14.91 -14.80 -7.27
N LEU A 218 -13.60 -14.87 -7.51
CA LEU A 218 -12.58 -14.11 -6.78
C LEU A 218 -12.55 -12.62 -7.13
N GLY A 219 -13.28 -12.21 -8.17
CA GLY A 219 -13.33 -10.84 -8.64
C GLY A 219 -12.07 -10.37 -9.35
N ILE A 220 -11.33 -11.30 -9.99
CA ILE A 220 -10.20 -11.00 -10.87
C ILE A 220 -10.74 -10.69 -12.26
N GLU A 221 -10.59 -9.44 -12.66
CA GLU A 221 -11.05 -8.94 -13.95
C GLU A 221 -9.91 -8.97 -14.99
N LYS A 222 -10.29 -9.08 -16.27
CA LYS A 222 -9.34 -8.91 -17.39
C LYS A 222 -9.16 -7.42 -17.66
N LEU A 223 -8.22 -6.79 -16.96
CA LEU A 223 -7.89 -5.38 -17.13
C LEU A 223 -6.60 -5.24 -17.94
N SER A 224 -6.60 -4.37 -18.93
CA SER A 224 -5.37 -3.94 -19.59
C SER A 224 -4.60 -2.97 -18.68
N ILE A 225 -3.31 -2.81 -18.94
CA ILE A 225 -2.47 -1.80 -18.26
C ILE A 225 -3.11 -0.40 -18.36
N GLY A 226 -3.65 -0.05 -19.55
CA GLY A 226 -4.31 1.22 -19.75
C GLY A 226 -5.60 1.39 -18.95
N ASP A 227 -6.36 0.32 -18.73
CA ASP A 227 -7.57 0.36 -17.91
C ASP A 227 -7.22 0.61 -16.45
N VAL A 228 -6.22 -0.09 -15.92
CA VAL A 228 -5.73 0.12 -14.54
C VAL A 228 -5.22 1.54 -14.31
N GLN A 229 -4.54 2.12 -15.30
CA GLN A 229 -4.02 3.49 -15.20
C GLN A 229 -5.09 4.59 -15.22
N ARG A 230 -6.30 4.28 -15.71
CA ARG A 230 -7.44 5.20 -15.76
C ARG A 230 -8.36 5.10 -14.55
N LEU A 231 -8.15 4.11 -13.69
CA LEU A 231 -8.97 3.94 -12.50
C LEU A 231 -8.80 5.10 -11.53
N GLU A 232 -9.92 5.57 -11.00
CA GLU A 232 -9.94 6.49 -9.87
C GLU A 232 -9.34 5.83 -8.63
N TRP A 233 -8.77 6.64 -7.74
CA TRP A 233 -7.99 6.15 -6.60
C TRP A 233 -8.75 5.17 -5.69
N GLU A 234 -9.99 5.48 -5.32
CA GLU A 234 -10.82 4.63 -4.45
C GLU A 234 -11.11 3.26 -5.07
N ALA A 235 -11.42 3.24 -6.37
CA ALA A 235 -11.62 2.01 -7.13
C ALA A 235 -10.33 1.19 -7.21
N LEU A 236 -9.19 1.86 -7.44
CA LEU A 236 -7.88 1.22 -7.52
C LEU A 236 -7.50 0.58 -6.17
N GLU A 237 -7.66 1.29 -5.07
CA GLU A 237 -7.38 0.80 -3.71
C GLU A 237 -8.22 -0.44 -3.37
N SER A 238 -9.52 -0.40 -3.66
CA SER A 238 -10.42 -1.54 -3.46
C SER A 238 -9.98 -2.76 -4.28
N LYS A 239 -9.57 -2.55 -5.55
CA LYS A 239 -9.08 -3.61 -6.43
C LYS A 239 -7.74 -4.18 -5.95
N ILE A 240 -6.83 -3.36 -5.43
CA ILE A 240 -5.55 -3.82 -4.84
C ILE A 240 -5.81 -4.73 -3.64
N ARG A 241 -6.65 -4.31 -2.71
CA ARG A 241 -7.01 -5.14 -1.54
C ARG A 241 -7.64 -6.48 -1.95
N ARG A 242 -8.50 -6.47 -2.96
CA ARG A 242 -9.10 -7.70 -3.51
C ARG A 242 -8.06 -8.57 -4.17
N TRP A 243 -7.20 -8.00 -5.00
CA TRP A 243 -6.14 -8.72 -5.70
C TRP A 243 -5.20 -9.44 -4.73
N ILE A 244 -4.76 -8.79 -3.66
CA ILE A 244 -3.87 -9.38 -2.63
C ILE A 244 -4.48 -10.67 -2.06
N ARG A 245 -5.78 -10.65 -1.71
CA ARG A 245 -6.47 -11.84 -1.21
C ARG A 245 -6.64 -12.90 -2.29
N ALA A 246 -7.07 -12.50 -3.48
CA ALA A 246 -7.29 -13.40 -4.60
C ALA A 246 -5.98 -14.06 -5.08
N ALA A 247 -4.87 -13.32 -5.12
CA ALA A 247 -3.57 -13.85 -5.53
C ALA A 247 -3.09 -14.98 -4.59
N LYS A 248 -3.29 -14.83 -3.28
CA LYS A 248 -3.00 -15.89 -2.30
C LYS A 248 -3.81 -17.16 -2.57
N VAL A 249 -5.11 -17.02 -2.81
CA VAL A 249 -5.98 -18.16 -3.15
C VAL A 249 -5.59 -18.78 -4.50
N CYS A 250 -5.31 -17.96 -5.51
CA CYS A 250 -4.94 -18.46 -6.84
C CYS A 250 -3.65 -19.28 -6.80
N VAL A 251 -2.60 -18.75 -6.17
CA VAL A 251 -1.29 -19.44 -6.15
C VAL A 251 -1.32 -20.64 -5.21
N ARG A 252 -1.75 -20.47 -3.96
CA ARG A 252 -1.66 -21.47 -2.90
C ARG A 252 -2.67 -22.61 -3.04
N ILE A 253 -3.81 -22.34 -3.67
CA ILE A 253 -4.90 -23.32 -3.76
C ILE A 253 -5.19 -23.67 -5.21
N LEU A 254 -5.62 -22.70 -6.03
CA LEU A 254 -6.14 -22.99 -7.36
C LEU A 254 -5.08 -23.59 -8.29
N PHE A 255 -3.92 -22.94 -8.43
CA PHE A 255 -2.85 -23.43 -9.31
C PHE A 255 -2.14 -24.67 -8.75
N ALA A 256 -1.94 -24.72 -7.43
CA ALA A 256 -1.38 -25.92 -6.79
C ALA A 256 -2.27 -27.15 -6.96
N SER A 257 -3.59 -27.00 -6.78
CA SER A 257 -4.55 -28.09 -6.97
C SER A 257 -4.67 -28.51 -8.44
N GLU A 258 -4.55 -27.56 -9.38
CA GLU A 258 -4.54 -27.88 -10.82
C GLU A 258 -3.26 -28.65 -11.22
N LYS A 259 -2.10 -28.28 -10.64
CA LYS A 259 -0.86 -29.03 -10.83
C LYS A 259 -1.01 -30.48 -10.35
N LYS A 260 -1.52 -30.63 -9.12
CA LYS A 260 -1.80 -31.97 -8.55
C LYS A 260 -2.73 -32.78 -9.42
N LEU A 261 -3.81 -32.19 -9.95
CA LEU A 261 -4.75 -32.89 -10.84
C LEU A 261 -4.07 -33.35 -12.14
N CYS A 262 -3.24 -32.50 -12.75
CA CYS A 262 -2.44 -32.88 -13.92
C CYS A 262 -1.50 -34.04 -13.62
N GLU A 263 -0.76 -33.97 -12.51
CA GLU A 263 0.12 -35.04 -12.06
C GLU A 263 -0.66 -36.36 -11.89
N GLN A 264 -1.82 -36.34 -11.22
CA GLN A 264 -2.65 -37.54 -11.02
C GLN A 264 -3.16 -38.13 -12.32
N ILE A 265 -3.64 -37.36 -13.28
CA ILE A 265 -4.21 -37.87 -14.53
C ILE A 265 -3.11 -38.40 -15.46
N PHE A 266 -1.93 -37.78 -15.48
CA PHE A 266 -0.85 -38.13 -16.43
C PHE A 266 0.34 -38.86 -15.81
N GLU A 267 0.25 -39.30 -14.54
CA GLU A 267 1.31 -40.03 -13.79
C GLU A 267 1.93 -41.18 -14.56
N CYS A 268 1.10 -41.97 -15.29
CA CYS A 268 1.54 -43.15 -16.01
C CYS A 268 2.16 -42.89 -17.38
N VAL A 269 2.17 -41.62 -17.85
CA VAL A 269 2.50 -41.30 -19.25
C VAL A 269 3.83 -40.54 -19.40
N GLY A 270 4.32 -39.92 -18.35
CA GLY A 270 5.62 -39.24 -18.29
C GLY A 270 5.52 -37.79 -17.81
N THR A 271 6.57 -37.34 -17.12
CA THR A 271 6.63 -36.03 -16.41
C THR A 271 6.62 -34.79 -17.31
N ASP A 272 6.88 -34.92 -18.61
CA ASP A 272 6.85 -33.80 -19.55
C ASP A 272 5.42 -33.49 -20.03
N ILE A 273 4.49 -34.43 -19.87
CA ILE A 273 3.11 -34.31 -20.36
C ILE A 273 2.22 -33.63 -19.33
N ASP A 274 2.35 -33.99 -18.06
CA ASP A 274 1.65 -33.34 -16.96
C ASP A 274 1.98 -31.85 -16.91
N ASP A 275 3.25 -31.48 -17.04
CA ASP A 275 3.69 -30.08 -17.11
C ASP A 275 3.16 -29.36 -18.35
N ALA A 276 3.15 -30.00 -19.51
CA ALA A 276 2.57 -29.42 -20.72
C ALA A 276 1.06 -29.12 -20.56
N CYS A 277 0.30 -30.07 -19.95
CA CYS A 277 -1.12 -29.88 -19.65
C CYS A 277 -1.36 -28.77 -18.63
N PHE A 278 -0.57 -28.74 -17.56
CA PHE A 278 -0.61 -27.73 -16.55
C PHE A 278 -0.36 -26.33 -17.16
N MET A 279 0.70 -26.20 -17.95
CA MET A 279 1.06 -24.93 -18.57
C MET A 279 0.05 -24.47 -19.62
N GLU A 280 -0.52 -25.39 -20.42
CA GLU A 280 -1.59 -25.02 -21.36
C GLU A 280 -2.82 -24.44 -20.61
N THR A 281 -3.11 -24.99 -19.44
CA THR A 281 -4.25 -24.59 -18.62
C THR A 281 -4.02 -23.29 -17.86
N VAL A 282 -2.86 -23.12 -17.22
CA VAL A 282 -2.62 -22.13 -16.17
C VAL A 282 -1.85 -20.90 -16.65
N LYS A 283 -1.05 -21.00 -17.72
CA LYS A 283 -0.20 -19.90 -18.20
C LYS A 283 -0.97 -18.59 -18.46
N GLY A 284 -2.08 -18.69 -19.19
CA GLY A 284 -2.91 -17.51 -19.48
C GLY A 284 -3.49 -16.86 -18.23
N PRO A 285 -4.18 -17.62 -17.36
CA PRO A 285 -4.65 -17.13 -16.06
C PRO A 285 -3.55 -16.55 -15.16
N ALA A 286 -2.38 -17.17 -15.07
CA ALA A 286 -1.26 -16.66 -14.27
C ALA A 286 -0.77 -15.29 -14.79
N ILE A 287 -0.58 -15.17 -16.10
CA ILE A 287 -0.25 -13.88 -16.74
C ILE A 287 -1.33 -12.84 -16.45
N GLN A 288 -2.61 -13.20 -16.56
CA GLN A 288 -3.72 -12.29 -16.24
C GLN A 288 -3.66 -11.81 -14.78
N LEU A 289 -3.36 -12.70 -13.84
CA LEU A 289 -3.22 -12.38 -12.42
C LEU A 289 -2.10 -11.35 -12.21
N PHE A 290 -0.92 -11.60 -12.77
CA PHE A 290 0.25 -10.75 -12.57
C PHE A 290 0.20 -9.44 -13.35
N ASN A 291 -0.50 -9.35 -14.48
CA ASN A 291 -0.65 -8.12 -15.26
C ASN A 291 -1.24 -6.96 -14.45
N PHE A 292 -2.10 -7.22 -13.47
CA PHE A 292 -2.63 -6.17 -12.59
C PHE A 292 -1.52 -5.56 -11.73
N ALA A 293 -0.72 -6.37 -11.06
CA ALA A 293 0.40 -5.90 -10.24
C ALA A 293 1.47 -5.20 -11.10
N GLU A 294 1.72 -5.70 -12.31
CA GLU A 294 2.59 -5.06 -13.29
C GLU A 294 2.10 -3.66 -13.68
N ALA A 295 0.80 -3.52 -13.97
CA ALA A 295 0.21 -2.23 -14.32
C ALA A 295 0.36 -1.19 -13.20
N ILE A 296 0.25 -1.63 -11.93
CA ILE A 296 0.48 -0.76 -10.77
C ILE A 296 1.96 -0.36 -10.69
N SER A 297 2.90 -1.30 -10.88
CA SER A 297 4.35 -1.04 -10.76
C SER A 297 4.86 0.01 -11.74
N ILE A 298 4.25 0.12 -12.91
CA ILE A 298 4.60 1.09 -13.97
C ILE A 298 3.70 2.33 -13.99
N SER A 299 2.73 2.44 -13.07
CA SER A 299 1.82 3.57 -13.01
C SER A 299 2.54 4.86 -12.62
N ARG A 300 1.93 6.03 -12.95
CA ARG A 300 2.45 7.33 -12.54
C ARG A 300 2.65 7.36 -11.03
N ARG A 301 3.83 7.80 -10.60
CA ARG A 301 4.19 7.94 -9.19
C ARG A 301 3.41 9.08 -8.56
N SER A 302 2.94 8.87 -7.33
CA SER A 302 2.41 9.90 -6.45
C SER A 302 2.63 9.47 -4.99
N PRO A 303 2.78 10.41 -4.05
CA PRO A 303 3.03 10.06 -2.65
C PRO A 303 1.96 9.13 -2.05
N GLU A 304 0.70 9.32 -2.42
CA GLU A 304 -0.45 8.55 -1.92
C GLU A 304 -0.38 7.06 -2.31
N LYS A 305 0.27 6.75 -3.44
CA LYS A 305 0.41 5.38 -3.94
C LYS A 305 1.46 4.57 -3.18
N LEU A 306 2.36 5.20 -2.43
CA LEU A 306 3.47 4.51 -1.76
C LEU A 306 2.98 3.31 -0.95
N PHE A 307 2.00 3.53 -0.07
CA PHE A 307 1.54 2.49 0.86
C PHE A 307 0.88 1.31 0.13
N LYS A 308 0.15 1.56 -0.94
CA LYS A 308 -0.46 0.50 -1.76
C LYS A 308 0.57 -0.25 -2.61
N ILE A 309 1.63 0.39 -3.03
CA ILE A 309 2.78 -0.26 -3.68
C ILE A 309 3.51 -1.15 -2.67
N LEU A 310 3.66 -0.72 -1.42
CA LEU A 310 4.26 -1.51 -0.35
C LEU A 310 3.36 -2.71 0.01
N ASP A 311 2.03 -2.53 0.13
CA ASP A 311 1.07 -3.63 0.33
C ASP A 311 1.20 -4.70 -0.76
N LEU A 312 1.31 -4.29 -2.04
CA LEU A 312 1.50 -5.20 -3.17
C LEU A 312 2.87 -5.88 -3.15
N HIS A 313 3.92 -5.13 -2.82
CA HIS A 313 5.28 -5.64 -2.71
C HIS A 313 5.34 -6.75 -1.65
N ASP A 314 4.82 -6.50 -0.45
CA ASP A 314 4.83 -7.44 0.66
C ASP A 314 4.00 -8.69 0.34
N ALA A 315 2.83 -8.51 -0.28
CA ALA A 315 1.99 -9.62 -0.71
C ALA A 315 2.69 -10.50 -1.76
N LEU A 316 3.39 -9.91 -2.72
CA LEU A 316 4.10 -10.65 -3.75
C LEU A 316 5.38 -11.31 -3.20
N MET A 317 6.08 -10.64 -2.27
CA MET A 317 7.22 -11.20 -1.56
C MET A 317 6.82 -12.44 -0.75
N ASP A 318 5.68 -12.38 -0.04
CA ASP A 318 5.10 -13.50 0.71
C ASP A 318 4.69 -14.68 -0.21
N LEU A 319 4.29 -14.37 -1.45
CA LEU A 319 3.88 -15.38 -2.42
C LEU A 319 5.03 -15.97 -3.25
N LEU A 320 6.18 -15.33 -3.30
CA LEU A 320 7.27 -15.73 -4.20
C LEU A 320 7.72 -17.18 -3.98
N PRO A 321 7.92 -17.68 -2.73
CA PRO A 321 8.27 -19.09 -2.50
C PRO A 321 7.19 -20.06 -2.99
N ASP A 322 5.91 -19.70 -2.86
CA ASP A 322 4.79 -20.51 -3.31
C ASP A 322 4.72 -20.54 -4.85
N ILE A 323 5.00 -19.40 -5.50
CA ILE A 323 5.11 -19.31 -6.96
C ILE A 323 6.25 -20.20 -7.46
N GLU A 324 7.41 -20.18 -6.81
CA GLU A 324 8.55 -21.03 -7.15
C GLU A 324 8.24 -22.53 -7.00
N ALA A 325 7.48 -22.90 -5.98
CA ALA A 325 7.09 -24.29 -5.74
C ALA A 325 6.01 -24.80 -6.72
N VAL A 326 5.03 -23.97 -7.06
CA VAL A 326 3.95 -24.33 -8.00
C VAL A 326 4.47 -24.35 -9.44
N PHE A 327 5.30 -23.40 -9.82
CA PHE A 327 5.85 -23.23 -11.16
C PHE A 327 7.33 -23.66 -11.22
N ASP A 328 7.65 -24.88 -10.81
CA ASP A 328 9.03 -25.40 -10.67
C ASP A 328 9.68 -25.90 -11.96
N SER A 329 8.89 -26.10 -13.03
CA SER A 329 9.36 -26.59 -14.31
C SER A 329 10.08 -25.53 -15.15
N LYS A 330 10.84 -25.97 -16.16
CA LYS A 330 11.48 -25.07 -17.14
C LYS A 330 10.47 -24.35 -18.03
N SER A 331 9.33 -24.99 -18.33
CA SER A 331 8.28 -24.40 -19.16
C SER A 331 7.60 -23.21 -18.47
N SER A 332 7.63 -23.19 -17.13
CA SER A 332 7.05 -22.15 -16.28
C SER A 332 8.01 -21.02 -15.89
N ASP A 333 9.29 -21.07 -16.31
CA ASP A 333 10.30 -20.04 -16.02
C ASP A 333 9.81 -18.62 -16.31
N SER A 334 9.06 -18.42 -17.38
CA SER A 334 8.54 -17.10 -17.76
C SER A 334 7.62 -16.50 -16.70
N ILE A 335 6.87 -17.30 -15.96
CA ILE A 335 5.95 -16.85 -14.90
C ILE A 335 6.76 -16.46 -13.66
N ARG A 336 7.75 -17.26 -13.27
CA ARG A 336 8.65 -16.94 -12.14
C ARG A 336 9.43 -15.67 -12.39
N VAL A 337 10.00 -15.52 -13.59
CA VAL A 337 10.72 -14.31 -13.99
C VAL A 337 9.80 -13.10 -13.97
N GLN A 338 8.58 -13.18 -14.50
CA GLN A 338 7.62 -12.10 -14.47
C GLN A 338 7.30 -11.66 -13.03
N ALA A 339 7.04 -12.59 -12.12
CA ALA A 339 6.77 -12.28 -10.72
C ALA A 339 7.95 -11.57 -10.04
N ALA A 340 9.18 -12.04 -10.25
CA ALA A 340 10.39 -11.43 -9.71
C ALA A 340 10.66 -10.03 -10.29
N GLU A 341 10.41 -9.83 -11.59
CA GLU A 341 10.54 -8.52 -12.22
C GLU A 341 9.50 -7.51 -11.71
N ILE A 342 8.25 -7.94 -11.49
CA ILE A 342 7.21 -7.08 -10.91
C ILE A 342 7.63 -6.65 -9.51
N LEU A 343 8.11 -7.59 -8.68
CA LEU A 343 8.60 -7.29 -7.34
C LEU A 343 9.73 -6.25 -7.36
N SER A 344 10.70 -6.41 -8.26
CA SER A 344 11.80 -5.46 -8.44
C SER A 344 11.29 -4.07 -8.86
N ARG A 345 10.32 -4.00 -9.79
CA ARG A 345 9.69 -2.74 -10.24
C ARG A 345 8.89 -2.05 -9.14
N LEU A 346 8.16 -2.80 -8.31
CA LEU A 346 7.46 -2.25 -7.15
C LEU A 346 8.44 -1.63 -6.14
N ALA A 347 9.56 -2.31 -5.87
CA ALA A 347 10.63 -1.79 -5.03
C ALA A 347 11.23 -0.49 -5.59
N GLU A 348 11.47 -0.42 -6.90
CA GLU A 348 11.97 0.79 -7.56
C GLU A 348 10.94 1.92 -7.53
N ALA A 349 9.66 1.60 -7.75
CA ALA A 349 8.58 2.59 -7.66
C ALA A 349 8.50 3.19 -6.25
N ALA A 350 8.60 2.37 -5.19
CA ALA A 350 8.60 2.85 -3.80
C ALA A 350 9.77 3.80 -3.53
N ARG A 351 11.00 3.44 -3.94
CA ARG A 351 12.18 4.31 -3.82
C ARG A 351 12.01 5.62 -4.58
N GLY A 352 11.49 5.55 -5.81
CA GLY A 352 11.25 6.72 -6.64
C GLY A 352 10.20 7.67 -6.03
N ILE A 353 9.12 7.14 -5.47
CA ILE A 353 8.09 7.95 -4.80
C ILE A 353 8.67 8.67 -3.59
N LEU A 354 9.47 8.00 -2.77
CA LEU A 354 10.11 8.63 -1.60
C LEU A 354 11.01 9.79 -2.03
N SER A 355 11.84 9.61 -3.05
CA SER A 355 12.72 10.66 -3.58
C SER A 355 11.94 11.84 -4.20
N GLU A 356 10.86 11.55 -4.94
CA GLU A 356 9.97 12.58 -5.48
C GLU A 356 9.27 13.36 -4.36
N PHE A 357 8.87 12.69 -3.28
CA PHE A 357 8.28 13.32 -2.10
C PHE A 357 9.25 14.30 -1.43
N GLU A 358 10.51 13.88 -1.19
CA GLU A 358 11.56 14.76 -0.67
C GLU A 358 11.72 16.04 -1.51
N SER A 359 11.76 15.85 -2.84
CA SER A 359 11.88 16.95 -3.79
C SER A 359 10.65 17.86 -3.79
N ALA A 360 9.45 17.30 -3.64
CA ALA A 360 8.21 18.06 -3.58
C ALA A 360 8.13 18.91 -2.31
N VAL A 361 8.52 18.37 -1.15
CA VAL A 361 8.59 19.11 0.11
C VAL A 361 9.58 20.28 0.02
N LEU A 362 10.74 20.04 -0.58
CA LEU A 362 11.75 21.10 -0.75
C LEU A 362 11.25 22.26 -1.63
N ARG A 363 10.53 21.94 -2.70
CA ARG A 363 10.10 22.88 -3.76
C ARG A 363 8.71 23.47 -3.55
N GLU A 364 8.02 23.14 -2.47
CA GLU A 364 6.65 23.64 -2.24
C GLU A 364 6.62 25.18 -2.32
N PRO A 365 5.87 25.77 -3.29
CA PRO A 365 6.10 27.16 -3.71
C PRO A 365 5.32 28.20 -2.93
N SER A 366 4.40 27.83 -2.04
CA SER A 366 3.52 28.76 -1.35
C SER A 366 4.30 29.83 -0.57
N ARG A 367 4.02 31.10 -0.88
CA ARG A 367 4.63 32.27 -0.23
C ARG A 367 3.64 33.04 0.65
N VAL A 368 2.41 32.58 0.73
CA VAL A 368 1.36 33.23 1.51
C VAL A 368 1.57 32.92 3.00
N PRO A 369 1.77 33.90 3.86
CA PRO A 369 1.87 33.68 5.30
C PRO A 369 0.59 33.08 5.87
N VAL A 370 0.72 32.08 6.73
CA VAL A 370 -0.42 31.49 7.43
C VAL A 370 -0.96 32.51 8.45
N PRO A 371 -2.26 32.83 8.41
CA PRO A 371 -2.86 33.78 9.36
C PRO A 371 -2.59 33.35 10.82
N GLY A 372 -2.29 34.33 11.68
CA GLY A 372 -2.00 34.07 13.10
C GLY A 372 -0.70 33.30 13.38
N GLY A 373 0.11 32.99 12.37
CA GLY A 373 1.39 32.26 12.56
C GLY A 373 1.22 30.80 13.04
N THR A 374 0.10 30.18 12.76
CA THR A 374 -0.21 28.79 13.17
C THR A 374 0.57 27.75 12.37
N ILE A 375 0.28 26.46 12.59
CA ILE A 375 0.94 25.34 11.93
C ILE A 375 0.60 25.35 10.44
N HIS A 376 1.64 25.33 9.59
CA HIS A 376 1.49 25.28 8.13
C HIS A 376 0.88 23.94 7.68
N PRO A 377 -0.03 23.91 6.69
CA PRO A 377 -0.59 22.68 6.15
C PRO A 377 0.48 21.67 5.71
N LEU A 378 1.55 22.13 5.05
CA LEU A 378 2.69 21.28 4.66
C LEU A 378 3.30 20.54 5.86
N THR A 379 3.42 21.18 7.02
CA THR A 379 3.97 20.54 8.23
C THR A 379 3.09 19.38 8.70
N ARG A 380 1.77 19.57 8.69
CA ARG A 380 0.81 18.51 9.04
C ARG A 380 0.90 17.36 8.04
N TYR A 381 0.88 17.67 6.75
CA TYR A 381 0.95 16.70 5.67
C TYR A 381 2.23 15.85 5.76
N VAL A 382 3.39 16.50 5.84
CA VAL A 382 4.69 15.79 5.89
C VAL A 382 4.81 14.94 7.14
N MET A 383 4.42 15.43 8.31
CA MET A 383 4.56 14.67 9.55
C MET A 383 3.57 13.51 9.65
N ASN A 384 2.35 13.63 9.09
CA ASN A 384 1.44 12.52 8.98
C ASN A 384 1.98 11.46 8.00
N TYR A 385 2.55 11.89 6.87
CA TYR A 385 3.15 10.98 5.89
C TYR A 385 4.34 10.20 6.49
N ILE A 386 5.22 10.89 7.22
CA ILE A 386 6.35 10.26 7.94
C ILE A 386 5.84 9.25 8.99
N SER A 387 4.77 9.56 9.70
CA SER A 387 4.17 8.62 10.66
C SER A 387 3.68 7.35 9.97
N LEU A 388 3.01 7.47 8.81
CA LEU A 388 2.58 6.29 8.03
C LEU A 388 3.77 5.50 7.46
N ILE A 389 4.86 6.15 7.07
CA ILE A 389 6.09 5.46 6.65
C ILE A 389 6.62 4.58 7.79
N SER A 390 6.50 5.02 9.04
CA SER A 390 7.00 4.24 10.19
C SER A 390 6.28 2.91 10.38
N ASP A 391 5.02 2.80 9.95
CA ASP A 391 4.24 1.55 9.99
C ASP A 391 4.79 0.49 9.02
N TYR A 392 5.46 0.92 7.95
CA TYR A 392 6.10 0.06 6.94
C TYR A 392 7.63 -0.05 7.15
N LYS A 393 8.12 0.19 8.39
CA LYS A 393 9.55 0.21 8.74
C LYS A 393 10.30 -1.01 8.22
N GLN A 394 9.75 -2.21 8.41
CA GLN A 394 10.42 -3.46 8.06
C GLN A 394 10.68 -3.57 6.56
N THR A 395 9.63 -3.41 5.76
CA THR A 395 9.72 -3.44 4.29
C THR A 395 10.65 -2.36 3.76
N LEU A 396 10.52 -1.13 4.28
CA LEU A 396 11.31 -0.01 3.79
C LEU A 396 12.78 -0.08 4.17
N ILE A 397 13.16 -0.69 5.29
CA ILE A 397 14.58 -0.94 5.61
C ILE A 397 15.22 -1.85 4.57
N GLU A 398 14.50 -2.85 4.08
CA GLU A 398 15.01 -3.75 3.04
C GLU A 398 15.08 -3.06 1.66
N LEU A 399 14.13 -2.17 1.37
CA LEU A 399 14.06 -1.48 0.09
C LEU A 399 15.00 -0.27 -0.01
N ILE A 400 15.19 0.47 1.06
CA ILE A 400 15.98 1.71 1.08
C ILE A 400 17.41 1.41 1.55
N ILE A 401 18.28 1.12 0.60
CA ILE A 401 19.68 0.73 0.85
C ILE A 401 20.67 1.89 0.68
N SER A 402 20.27 2.98 0.03
CA SER A 402 21.12 4.15 -0.24
C SER A 402 20.71 5.35 0.62
N LYS A 403 21.71 6.17 0.99
CA LYS A 403 21.49 7.44 1.68
C LYS A 403 20.79 8.45 0.76
N PRO A 404 20.05 9.44 1.30
CA PRO A 404 19.46 10.51 0.50
C PRO A 404 20.54 11.29 -0.25
N SER A 405 20.22 11.68 -1.49
CA SER A 405 21.11 12.53 -2.30
C SER A 405 21.01 13.97 -1.82
N THR A 406 21.97 14.40 -1.02
CA THR A 406 22.17 15.84 -0.76
C THR A 406 22.87 16.43 -1.98
N GLY A 407 22.26 17.47 -2.56
CA GLY A 407 22.77 18.11 -3.77
C GLY A 407 24.27 18.38 -3.70
N SER A 408 24.95 18.15 -4.81
CA SER A 408 26.41 18.28 -4.93
C SER A 408 26.90 19.62 -4.37
N ARG A 409 27.86 19.59 -3.47
CA ARG A 409 28.57 20.75 -2.89
C ARG A 409 29.23 21.69 -3.91
N TYR A 410 29.12 21.39 -5.22
CA TYR A 410 29.73 22.17 -6.31
C TYR A 410 28.82 23.26 -6.91
N SER A 411 27.53 23.31 -6.54
CA SER A 411 26.65 24.40 -6.94
C SER A 411 26.54 25.35 -5.74
N GLY A 412 27.12 26.53 -5.85
CA GLY A 412 26.97 27.61 -4.84
C GLY A 412 25.55 28.16 -4.73
N ASP A 413 24.56 27.33 -4.98
CA ASP A 413 23.15 27.60 -4.95
C ASP A 413 22.63 27.31 -3.53
N GLN A 414 22.23 28.36 -2.80
CA GLN A 414 21.65 28.31 -1.46
C GLN A 414 20.24 27.66 -1.42
N THR A 415 19.87 26.93 -2.47
CA THR A 415 18.52 26.34 -2.63
C THR A 415 18.35 25.00 -1.94
N THR A 416 19.41 24.38 -1.45
CA THR A 416 19.37 23.11 -0.73
C THR A 416 19.96 23.22 0.66
N PRO A 417 19.32 22.62 1.69
CA PRO A 417 19.88 22.62 3.04
C PRO A 417 21.15 21.77 3.11
N ASP A 418 22.11 22.23 3.88
CA ASP A 418 23.34 21.50 4.18
C ASP A 418 23.07 20.56 5.37
N MET A 419 23.38 19.25 5.20
CA MET A 419 23.27 18.27 6.26
C MET A 419 24.54 17.43 6.34
N GLU A 420 25.21 17.52 7.46
CA GLU A 420 26.37 16.67 7.74
C GLU A 420 25.91 15.29 8.21
N PHE A 421 25.91 14.32 7.30
CA PHE A 421 25.58 12.92 7.65
C PHE A 421 26.60 12.28 8.60
N ALA A 422 27.79 12.87 8.74
CA ALA A 422 28.81 12.40 9.67
C ALA A 422 28.32 12.40 11.13
N GLU A 423 27.45 13.36 11.50
CA GLU A 423 26.83 13.40 12.85
C GLU A 423 25.77 12.31 13.09
N LEU A 424 25.38 11.58 12.04
CA LEU A 424 24.32 10.57 12.04
C LEU A 424 24.87 9.18 11.70
N GLU A 425 26.17 8.97 11.95
CA GLU A 425 26.83 7.69 11.73
C GLU A 425 26.15 6.57 12.53
N GLY A 426 25.95 5.41 11.91
CA GLY A 426 25.26 4.26 12.51
C GLY A 426 23.73 4.20 12.31
N LYS A 427 23.10 5.23 11.70
CA LYS A 427 21.68 5.17 11.35
C LYS A 427 21.44 4.44 10.03
N THR A 428 20.28 3.76 9.95
CA THR A 428 19.84 3.09 8.72
C THR A 428 19.60 4.11 7.59
N PRO A 429 19.75 3.72 6.32
CA PRO A 429 19.42 4.60 5.19
C PRO A 429 18.00 5.17 5.27
N LEU A 430 17.00 4.37 5.66
CA LEU A 430 15.64 4.85 5.88
C LEU A 430 15.56 5.96 6.92
N ALA A 431 16.20 5.78 8.09
CA ALA A 431 16.24 6.80 9.13
C ALA A 431 16.86 8.12 8.63
N LEU A 432 17.91 8.02 7.80
CA LEU A 432 18.52 9.19 7.16
C LEU A 432 17.57 9.91 6.20
N HIS A 433 16.76 9.16 5.43
CA HIS A 433 15.72 9.74 4.58
C HIS A 433 14.64 10.47 5.38
N LEU A 434 14.15 9.87 6.48
CA LEU A 434 13.17 10.52 7.35
C LEU A 434 13.70 11.81 7.99
N ILE A 435 14.95 11.78 8.49
CA ILE A 435 15.62 12.98 9.00
C ILE A 435 15.78 14.02 7.89
N TRP A 436 16.18 13.60 6.69
CA TRP A 436 16.32 14.50 5.54
C TRP A 436 14.99 15.17 5.17
N ILE A 437 13.88 14.45 5.15
CA ILE A 437 12.54 15.03 4.91
C ILE A 437 12.23 16.11 5.95
N ILE A 438 12.55 15.87 7.24
CA ILE A 438 12.35 16.87 8.29
C ILE A 438 13.28 18.09 8.09
N VAL A 439 14.52 17.88 7.64
CA VAL A 439 15.45 18.99 7.34
C VAL A 439 14.96 19.84 6.19
N VAL A 440 14.52 19.24 5.08
CA VAL A 440 13.99 19.99 3.94
C VAL A 440 12.67 20.69 4.26
N LEU A 441 11.82 20.10 5.11
CA LEU A 441 10.63 20.75 5.64
C LEU A 441 11.00 22.02 6.44
N GLN A 442 11.94 21.89 7.40
CA GLN A 442 12.39 23.06 8.17
C GLN A 442 12.98 24.15 7.29
N PHE A 443 13.78 23.78 6.30
CA PHE A 443 14.36 24.72 5.35
C PHE A 443 13.27 25.48 4.56
N ASN A 444 12.24 24.77 4.11
CA ASN A 444 11.09 25.39 3.43
C ASN A 444 10.32 26.33 4.38
N LEU A 445 10.10 25.91 5.63
CA LEU A 445 9.44 26.75 6.64
C LEU A 445 10.25 28.00 7.00
N ASP A 446 11.57 27.90 7.09
CA ASP A 446 12.47 29.05 7.30
C ASP A 446 12.37 30.04 6.12
N GLY A 447 12.26 29.55 4.90
CA GLY A 447 11.97 30.36 3.71
C GLY A 447 10.62 31.10 3.83
N LYS A 448 9.57 30.38 4.23
CA LYS A 448 8.20 30.92 4.40
C LYS A 448 8.12 31.95 5.54
N SER A 449 8.87 31.75 6.62
CA SER A 449 8.90 32.68 7.75
C SER A 449 9.34 34.12 7.35
N LYS A 450 10.20 34.23 6.34
CA LYS A 450 10.69 35.50 5.81
C LYS A 450 9.62 36.37 5.11
N HIS A 451 8.45 35.77 4.81
CA HIS A 451 7.34 36.51 4.19
C HIS A 451 6.42 37.23 5.23
N TYR A 452 6.60 36.93 6.51
CA TYR A 452 5.90 37.68 7.56
C TYR A 452 6.50 39.07 7.73
N ARG A 453 5.64 40.10 7.78
CA ARG A 453 6.06 41.49 8.01
C ARG A 453 6.53 41.72 9.44
N ASP A 454 5.90 41.04 10.40
CA ASP A 454 6.24 41.11 11.82
C ASP A 454 7.24 39.98 12.15
N ALA A 455 8.43 40.37 12.62
CA ALA A 455 9.48 39.46 13.00
C ALA A 455 9.09 38.55 14.19
N SER A 456 8.28 39.06 15.12
CA SER A 456 7.79 38.28 16.26
C SER A 456 6.83 37.18 15.80
N LEU A 457 5.94 37.51 14.84
CA LEU A 457 5.03 36.55 14.25
C LEU A 457 5.79 35.49 13.42
N ALA A 458 6.84 35.89 12.71
CA ALA A 458 7.72 34.94 11.98
C ALA A 458 8.36 33.94 12.95
N HIS A 459 8.85 34.38 14.11
CA HIS A 459 9.41 33.49 15.13
C HIS A 459 8.35 32.58 15.77
N LEU A 460 7.14 33.10 16.00
CA LEU A 460 6.00 32.33 16.50
C LEU A 460 5.61 31.24 15.51
N PHE A 461 5.57 31.54 14.21
CA PHE A 461 5.31 30.58 13.16
C PHE A 461 6.33 29.43 13.18
N ILE A 462 7.62 29.71 13.23
CA ILE A 462 8.65 28.68 13.35
C ILE A 462 8.48 27.87 14.63
N MET A 463 8.22 28.53 15.77
CA MET A 463 7.99 27.87 17.05
C MET A 463 6.83 26.86 16.97
N ASN A 464 5.66 27.27 16.46
CA ASN A 464 4.49 26.41 16.31
C ASN A 464 4.77 25.18 15.44
N ASN A 465 5.44 25.38 14.30
CA ASN A 465 5.73 24.30 13.35
C ASN A 465 6.77 23.31 13.90
N VAL A 466 7.87 23.80 14.47
CA VAL A 466 8.90 22.93 15.06
C VAL A 466 8.37 22.20 16.30
N HIS A 467 7.52 22.86 17.11
CA HIS A 467 6.85 22.20 18.24
C HIS A 467 5.99 21.04 17.75
N TYR A 468 5.18 21.24 16.71
CA TYR A 468 4.36 20.18 16.11
C TYR A 468 5.21 19.00 15.62
N ILE A 469 6.33 19.25 14.95
CA ILE A 469 7.28 18.20 14.52
C ILE A 469 7.78 17.42 15.73
N VAL A 470 8.22 18.11 16.80
CA VAL A 470 8.71 17.49 18.05
C VAL A 470 7.64 16.61 18.69
N GLN A 471 6.40 17.11 18.77
CA GLN A 471 5.29 16.35 19.37
C GLN A 471 4.92 15.11 18.55
N LYS A 472 4.89 15.20 17.22
CA LYS A 472 4.65 14.03 16.35
C LYS A 472 5.74 12.97 16.49
N VAL A 473 7.02 13.37 16.55
CA VAL A 473 8.13 12.42 16.77
C VAL A 473 8.05 11.77 18.16
N LYS A 474 7.71 12.53 19.20
CA LYS A 474 7.54 12.00 20.55
C LYS A 474 6.34 11.08 20.70
N GLY A 475 5.27 11.33 19.95
CA GLY A 475 4.02 10.58 20.02
C GLY A 475 4.05 9.23 19.27
N SER A 476 5.09 8.95 18.45
CA SER A 476 5.28 7.67 17.77
C SER A 476 6.57 7.01 18.27
N PRO A 477 6.48 5.90 19.01
CA PRO A 477 7.65 5.15 19.49
C PRO A 477 8.57 4.70 18.34
N GLU A 478 7.99 4.21 17.24
CA GLU A 478 8.70 3.71 16.06
C GLU A 478 9.47 4.84 15.37
N LEU A 479 8.81 5.98 15.18
CA LEU A 479 9.44 7.15 14.56
C LEU A 479 10.56 7.71 15.46
N ARG A 480 10.34 7.74 16.78
CA ARG A 480 11.34 8.18 17.75
C ARG A 480 12.57 7.26 17.74
N GLU A 481 12.36 5.95 17.69
CA GLU A 481 13.45 4.97 17.58
C GLU A 481 14.30 5.19 16.33
N MET A 482 13.66 5.37 15.16
CA MET A 482 14.37 5.61 13.89
C MET A 482 15.13 6.93 13.88
N ILE A 483 14.49 8.03 14.31
CA ILE A 483 15.08 9.37 14.32
C ILE A 483 16.16 9.48 15.39
N GLY A 484 15.92 8.90 16.56
CA GLY A 484 16.82 8.89 17.71
C GLY A 484 16.74 10.15 18.59
N ASP A 485 17.05 9.96 19.86
CA ASP A 485 16.94 11.01 20.89
C ASP A 485 17.92 12.18 20.65
N ASP A 486 19.05 11.94 20.01
CA ASP A 486 20.03 13.00 19.69
C ASP A 486 19.43 14.03 18.71
N TYR A 487 18.84 13.54 17.63
CA TYR A 487 18.19 14.43 16.67
C TYR A 487 16.93 15.08 17.25
N LEU A 488 16.17 14.38 18.09
CA LEU A 488 15.03 14.94 18.81
C LEU A 488 15.46 16.06 19.77
N ARG A 489 16.63 15.95 20.42
CA ARG A 489 17.23 17.02 21.21
C ARG A 489 17.59 18.24 20.35
N LYS A 490 18.15 18.03 19.16
CA LYS A 490 18.45 19.09 18.18
C LYS A 490 17.17 19.83 17.75
N LEU A 491 16.09 19.10 17.44
CA LEU A 491 14.77 19.68 17.14
C LEU A 491 14.21 20.51 18.31
N THR A 492 14.29 19.97 19.53
CA THR A 492 13.85 20.66 20.75
C THR A 492 14.68 21.91 21.00
N GLY A 493 15.98 21.89 20.68
CA GLY A 493 16.85 23.08 20.72
C GLY A 493 16.39 24.19 19.78
N LYS A 494 16.06 23.85 18.53
CA LYS A 494 15.51 24.81 17.54
C LYS A 494 14.18 25.41 18.00
N PHE A 495 13.29 24.58 18.55
CA PHE A 495 12.03 25.05 19.13
C PHE A 495 12.28 26.11 20.24
N ARG A 496 13.16 25.80 21.20
CA ARG A 496 13.51 26.74 22.29
C ARG A 496 14.15 28.03 21.76
N GLN A 497 14.98 27.92 20.74
CA GLN A 497 15.58 29.08 20.08
C GLN A 497 14.51 29.98 19.46
N ALA A 498 13.54 29.40 18.74
CA ALA A 498 12.44 30.18 18.14
C ALA A 498 11.58 30.89 19.21
N ALA A 499 11.24 30.19 20.30
CA ALA A 499 10.53 30.79 21.45
C ALA A 499 11.30 31.96 22.09
N THR A 500 12.61 31.78 22.28
CA THR A 500 13.49 32.86 22.81
C THR A 500 13.57 34.02 21.84
N SER A 501 13.67 33.79 20.55
CA SER A 501 13.72 34.84 19.52
C SER A 501 12.41 35.62 19.47
N TYR A 502 11.26 34.92 19.55
CA TYR A 502 9.95 35.59 19.69
C TYR A 502 9.91 36.49 20.91
N GLN A 503 10.29 36.01 22.09
CA GLN A 503 10.28 36.82 23.32
C GLN A 503 11.19 38.02 23.22
N ARG A 504 12.37 37.89 22.64
CA ARG A 504 13.30 39.00 22.43
C ARG A 504 12.72 40.06 21.47
N ALA A 505 12.19 39.61 20.35
CA ALA A 505 11.64 40.53 19.33
C ALA A 505 10.45 41.37 19.84
N THR A 506 9.60 40.77 20.71
CA THR A 506 8.43 41.46 21.25
C THR A 506 8.73 42.24 22.54
N TRP A 507 9.27 41.56 23.56
CA TRP A 507 9.18 42.00 24.93
C TRP A 507 10.37 42.84 25.39
N VAL A 508 11.53 42.80 24.71
CA VAL A 508 12.70 43.60 25.11
C VAL A 508 12.36 45.11 25.08
N SER A 509 11.71 45.57 24.03
CA SER A 509 11.35 46.99 23.88
C SER A 509 10.29 47.44 24.90
N VAL A 510 9.27 46.60 25.15
CA VAL A 510 8.22 46.86 26.15
C VAL A 510 8.83 46.95 27.55
N LEU A 511 9.69 45.96 27.92
CA LEU A 511 10.34 45.91 29.23
C LEU A 511 11.38 47.06 29.40
N TYR A 512 11.97 47.54 28.31
CA TYR A 512 12.91 48.67 28.36
C TYR A 512 12.22 49.93 28.85
N CYS A 513 10.94 50.17 28.56
CA CYS A 513 10.17 51.29 29.07
C CYS A 513 10.04 51.29 30.61
N LEU A 514 10.19 50.16 31.27
CA LEU A 514 10.06 49.96 32.70
C LEU A 514 11.40 50.03 33.45
N ARG A 515 12.50 50.44 32.76
CA ARG A 515 13.80 50.67 33.37
C ARG A 515 13.93 52.09 33.93
N ASP A 516 14.77 52.25 34.95
CA ASP A 516 14.99 53.54 35.64
C ASP A 516 15.98 54.46 34.93
N GLU A 517 16.68 53.96 33.92
CA GLU A 517 17.71 54.73 33.20
C GLU A 517 17.17 56.01 32.60
N GLY A 518 17.82 57.14 32.89
CA GLY A 518 17.44 58.48 32.38
C GLY A 518 16.26 59.17 33.10
N LEU A 519 15.72 58.54 34.16
CA LEU A 519 14.65 59.16 34.97
C LEU A 519 15.17 60.07 36.10
N HIS A 520 16.40 59.89 36.52
CA HIS A 520 17.03 60.69 37.56
C HIS A 520 17.75 61.92 36.98
N VAL A 521 17.44 63.06 37.49
CA VAL A 521 18.11 64.36 37.14
C VAL A 521 19.05 64.69 38.27
N SER A 522 20.35 64.71 37.97
CA SER A 522 21.37 65.23 38.91
C SER A 522 21.45 66.76 38.78
N GLY A 523 20.82 67.46 39.69
CA GLY A 523 20.98 68.92 39.82
C GLY A 523 21.86 69.24 41.01
N SER A 524 22.48 70.43 41.04
CA SER A 524 23.49 70.87 42.07
C SER A 524 22.98 70.84 43.51
N PHE A 525 21.66 70.70 43.78
CA PHE A 525 21.08 70.76 45.13
C PHE A 525 20.01 69.66 45.41
N SER A 526 19.57 68.85 44.44
CA SER A 526 18.67 67.70 44.70
C SER A 526 18.69 66.70 43.57
N SER A 527 18.81 65.40 43.91
CA SER A 527 18.51 64.32 42.98
C SER A 527 16.99 64.12 42.95
N GLY A 528 16.34 64.44 41.85
CA GLY A 528 14.89 64.27 41.69
C GLY A 528 14.56 63.41 40.46
N VAL A 529 13.34 62.83 40.44
CA VAL A 529 12.82 62.15 39.27
C VAL A 529 12.23 63.14 38.28
N SER A 530 12.62 63.11 37.02
CA SER A 530 12.03 63.94 35.96
C SER A 530 10.59 63.48 35.69
N LYS A 531 9.61 64.34 36.17
CA LYS A 531 8.18 64.05 35.94
C LYS A 531 7.79 63.97 34.46
N SER A 532 8.46 64.76 33.60
CA SER A 532 8.19 64.73 32.14
C SER A 532 8.69 63.45 31.50
N ALA A 533 9.92 63.03 31.84
CA ALA A 533 10.48 61.76 31.34
C ALA A 533 9.67 60.55 31.85
N LEU A 534 9.23 60.59 33.12
CA LEU A 534 8.42 59.55 33.70
C LEU A 534 7.03 59.40 33.00
N ARG A 535 6.37 60.53 32.74
CA ARG A 535 5.10 60.59 32.00
C ARG A 535 5.25 60.00 30.59
N GLU A 536 6.33 60.36 29.92
CA GLU A 536 6.62 59.82 28.59
C GLU A 536 6.89 58.31 28.61
N ARG A 537 7.58 57.79 29.62
CA ARG A 537 7.79 56.36 29.83
C ARG A 537 6.47 55.60 29.97
N PHE A 538 5.54 56.07 30.82
CA PHE A 538 4.24 55.44 30.97
C PHE A 538 3.42 55.48 29.67
N LYS A 539 3.42 56.61 28.95
CA LYS A 539 2.73 56.71 27.66
C LYS A 539 3.30 55.75 26.64
N THR A 540 4.63 55.69 26.53
CA THR A 540 5.31 54.78 25.59
C THR A 540 5.02 53.31 25.95
N PHE A 541 5.08 52.94 27.22
CA PHE A 541 4.70 51.60 27.70
C PHE A 541 3.26 51.30 27.34
N ASN A 542 2.30 52.16 27.64
CA ASN A 542 0.90 51.94 27.32
C ASN A 542 0.68 51.71 25.82
N ALA A 543 1.26 52.57 24.97
CA ALA A 543 1.12 52.47 23.52
C ALA A 543 1.72 51.16 22.98
N MET A 544 2.92 50.78 23.44
CA MET A 544 3.56 49.53 23.01
C MET A 544 2.81 48.29 23.50
N PHE A 545 2.34 48.33 24.77
CA PHE A 545 1.59 47.20 25.31
C PHE A 545 0.23 47.02 24.60
N GLU A 546 -0.49 48.12 24.34
CA GLU A 546 -1.75 48.08 23.59
C GLU A 546 -1.58 47.53 22.18
N GLU A 547 -0.52 47.92 21.49
CA GLU A 547 -0.22 47.42 20.16
C GLU A 547 0.11 45.91 20.20
N VAL A 548 0.94 45.47 21.16
CA VAL A 548 1.24 44.05 21.37
C VAL A 548 -0.02 43.27 21.73
N HIS A 549 -0.84 43.75 22.66
CA HIS A 549 -2.08 43.10 23.05
C HIS A 549 -3.06 42.96 21.87
N ARG A 550 -3.27 44.06 21.13
CA ARG A 550 -4.17 44.12 19.97
C ARG A 550 -3.73 43.14 18.86
N THR A 551 -2.43 43.06 18.57
CA THR A 551 -1.90 42.24 17.51
C THR A 551 -1.80 40.77 17.92
N GLN A 552 -1.27 40.45 19.11
CA GLN A 552 -1.00 39.09 19.53
C GLN A 552 -2.24 38.34 20.03
N ALA A 553 -3.33 39.01 20.34
CA ALA A 553 -4.63 38.37 20.55
C ALA A 553 -5.12 37.67 19.27
N THR A 554 -4.77 38.20 18.08
CA THR A 554 -5.12 37.59 16.79
C THR A 554 -4.17 36.47 16.34
N TRP A 555 -3.05 36.31 17.02
CA TRP A 555 -2.13 35.21 16.73
C TRP A 555 -2.64 33.89 17.32
N LEU A 556 -2.23 32.76 16.78
CA LEU A 556 -2.76 31.46 17.19
C LEU A 556 -1.66 30.48 17.57
N ILE A 557 -1.71 30.00 18.80
CA ILE A 557 -0.96 28.82 19.24
C ILE A 557 -1.96 27.69 19.46
N PRO A 558 -2.01 26.69 18.57
CA PRO A 558 -3.00 25.61 18.66
C PRO A 558 -2.81 24.70 19.87
N ASP A 559 -1.56 24.45 20.24
CA ASP A 559 -1.23 23.61 21.40
C ASP A 559 -1.51 24.36 22.70
N THR A 560 -2.43 23.87 23.49
CA THR A 560 -2.90 24.52 24.73
C THR A 560 -1.77 24.61 25.77
N GLN A 561 -0.99 23.53 25.95
CA GLN A 561 0.10 23.52 26.91
C GLN A 561 1.17 24.56 26.54
N LEU A 562 1.59 24.58 25.25
CA LEU A 562 2.56 25.54 24.76
C LEU A 562 2.06 26.99 24.93
N ARG A 563 0.78 27.23 24.65
CA ARG A 563 0.15 28.55 24.81
C ARG A 563 0.23 29.02 26.24
N GLU A 564 -0.15 28.16 27.20
CA GLU A 564 -0.09 28.50 28.63
C GLU A 564 1.35 28.67 29.12
N GLU A 565 2.28 27.82 28.74
CA GLU A 565 3.70 27.95 29.08
C GLU A 565 4.28 29.30 28.60
N LEU A 566 3.90 29.75 27.40
CA LEU A 566 4.36 31.02 26.86
C LEU A 566 3.72 32.22 27.59
N ARG A 567 2.43 32.16 27.92
CA ARG A 567 1.73 33.16 28.75
C ARG A 567 2.36 33.32 30.13
N ILE A 568 2.64 32.19 30.79
CA ILE A 568 3.33 32.17 32.09
C ILE A 568 4.70 32.85 31.94
N SER A 569 5.50 32.44 30.93
CA SER A 569 6.83 33.03 30.73
C SER A 569 6.82 34.53 30.41
N ILE A 570 5.77 35.03 29.77
CA ILE A 570 5.55 36.46 29.56
C ILE A 570 5.19 37.13 30.88
N SER A 571 4.23 36.59 31.63
CA SER A 571 3.79 37.10 32.92
C SER A 571 4.94 37.19 33.92
N GLU A 572 5.77 36.17 34.03
CA GLU A 572 6.94 36.13 34.93
C GLU A 572 7.95 37.29 34.69
N LYS A 573 7.99 37.83 33.48
CA LYS A 573 8.86 38.94 33.11
C LYS A 573 8.16 40.31 33.22
N LEU A 574 6.96 40.39 32.64
CA LEU A 574 6.21 41.64 32.54
C LEU A 574 5.66 42.12 33.89
N ILE A 575 5.00 41.25 34.63
CA ILE A 575 4.27 41.60 35.84
C ILE A 575 5.19 42.10 36.95
N PRO A 576 6.30 41.42 37.32
CA PRO A 576 7.23 41.93 38.31
C PRO A 576 7.90 43.23 37.90
N ALA A 577 8.26 43.36 36.60
CA ALA A 577 8.87 44.60 36.10
C ALA A 577 7.91 45.80 36.23
N TYR A 578 6.64 45.63 35.79
CA TYR A 578 5.62 46.65 35.89
C TYR A 578 5.26 46.99 37.35
N ARG A 579 5.05 45.98 38.20
CA ARG A 579 4.76 46.13 39.64
C ARG A 579 5.87 46.91 40.33
N SER A 580 7.14 46.57 40.06
CA SER A 580 8.29 47.29 40.63
C SER A 580 8.38 48.73 40.14
N PHE A 581 8.16 48.99 38.83
CA PHE A 581 8.17 50.31 38.25
C PHE A 581 7.02 51.17 38.78
N LEU A 582 5.82 50.61 38.81
CA LEU A 582 4.64 51.27 39.37
C LEU A 582 4.84 51.60 40.87
N GLY A 583 5.31 50.67 41.68
CA GLY A 583 5.55 50.85 43.11
C GLY A 583 6.55 51.97 43.42
N ARG A 584 7.57 52.14 42.58
CA ARG A 584 8.59 53.19 42.76
C ARG A 584 8.12 54.57 42.30
N PHE A 585 7.34 54.65 41.25
CA PHE A 585 7.07 55.91 40.57
C PHE A 585 5.61 56.39 40.64
N ARG A 586 4.70 55.59 41.17
CA ARG A 586 3.25 55.91 41.26
C ARG A 586 2.98 57.27 41.96
N SER A 587 3.60 57.52 43.11
CA SER A 587 3.43 58.72 43.89
C SER A 587 3.84 59.98 43.12
N HIS A 588 4.84 59.89 42.22
CA HIS A 588 5.32 61.03 41.41
C HIS A 588 4.33 61.40 40.32
N ILE A 589 3.51 60.44 39.84
CA ILE A 589 2.47 60.65 38.83
C ILE A 589 1.16 61.11 39.49
N GLU A 590 0.74 60.48 40.58
CA GLU A 590 -0.50 60.74 41.30
C GLU A 590 -0.52 62.19 41.91
N SER A 591 0.65 62.77 42.21
CA SER A 591 0.79 64.15 42.62
C SER A 591 0.53 65.15 41.47
N GLY A 592 0.29 64.74 40.25
CA GLY A 592 0.06 65.56 39.07
C GLY A 592 -1.41 65.72 38.67
N ARG A 593 -1.67 66.51 37.59
CA ARG A 593 -2.99 66.54 36.97
C ARG A 593 -3.20 65.34 36.06
N HIS A 594 -4.38 64.67 36.14
CA HIS A 594 -4.81 63.58 35.27
C HIS A 594 -3.86 62.39 35.32
N PRO A 595 -3.61 61.71 36.46
CA PRO A 595 -2.75 60.56 36.60
C PRO A 595 -3.24 59.39 35.79
N GLU A 596 -4.55 59.24 35.56
CA GLU A 596 -5.22 58.26 34.74
C GLU A 596 -4.76 58.21 33.28
N ASN A 597 -4.26 59.35 32.76
CA ASN A 597 -3.71 59.41 31.39
C ASN A 597 -2.33 58.68 31.25
N TYR A 598 -1.67 58.43 32.37
CA TYR A 598 -0.34 57.84 32.43
C TYR A 598 -0.37 56.42 33.03
N ILE A 599 -0.97 56.27 34.21
CA ILE A 599 -1.16 54.93 34.83
C ILE A 599 -2.52 54.40 34.35
N LYS A 600 -2.49 53.77 33.19
CA LYS A 600 -3.69 53.27 32.50
C LYS A 600 -4.10 51.86 32.98
N TYR A 601 -3.15 51.05 33.42
CA TYR A 601 -3.34 49.67 33.82
C TYR A 601 -2.98 49.47 35.29
N SER A 602 -3.78 48.68 36.01
CA SER A 602 -3.38 48.02 37.25
C SER A 602 -2.50 46.80 36.91
N VAL A 603 -1.91 46.18 37.92
CA VAL A 603 -1.18 44.90 37.74
C VAL A 603 -2.10 43.81 37.30
N GLU A 604 -3.29 43.75 37.86
CA GLU A 604 -4.36 42.80 37.57
C GLU A 604 -4.88 42.96 36.13
N ASP A 605 -4.98 44.19 35.61
CA ASP A 605 -5.38 44.41 34.20
C ASP A 605 -4.36 43.81 33.23
N LEU A 606 -3.07 43.91 33.52
CA LEU A 606 -2.02 43.30 32.71
C LEU A 606 -2.05 41.79 32.82
N GLU A 607 -2.25 41.20 34.00
CA GLU A 607 -2.42 39.78 34.20
C GLU A 607 -3.59 39.22 33.37
N MET A 608 -4.73 39.94 33.40
CA MET A 608 -5.90 39.60 32.58
C MET A 608 -5.65 39.71 31.07
N ALA A 609 -4.96 40.78 30.63
CA ALA A 609 -4.67 41.00 29.23
C ALA A 609 -3.73 39.91 28.62
N VAL A 610 -2.80 39.37 29.42
CA VAL A 610 -1.93 38.27 28.98
C VAL A 610 -2.73 37.02 28.65
N LEU A 611 -3.87 36.79 29.29
CA LEU A 611 -4.74 35.64 29.01
C LEU A 611 -5.42 35.72 27.62
N ASP A 612 -5.46 36.92 27.01
CA ASP A 612 -6.03 37.08 25.66
C ASP A 612 -5.05 36.74 24.54
N PHE A 613 -3.75 36.61 24.85
CA PHE A 613 -2.75 36.32 23.81
C PHE A 613 -2.93 34.92 23.18
N PHE A 614 -2.71 34.86 21.88
CA PHE A 614 -2.62 33.62 21.07
C PHE A 614 -3.92 32.84 20.92
N GLU A 615 -5.07 33.47 21.12
CA GLU A 615 -6.40 32.86 20.94
C GLU A 615 -6.87 32.86 19.47
N GLY A 616 -6.27 33.71 18.62
CA GLY A 616 -6.67 33.83 17.21
C GLY A 616 -7.86 34.77 16.96
N TYR A 617 -8.30 35.52 17.97
CA TYR A 617 -9.46 36.39 17.84
C TYR A 617 -9.12 37.82 18.24
N PRO A 618 -9.74 38.86 17.60
CA PRO A 618 -9.61 40.24 18.05
C PRO A 618 -10.14 40.41 19.48
N VAL A 619 -9.48 41.28 20.27
CA VAL A 619 -9.82 41.57 21.68
C VAL A 619 -11.31 41.86 21.88
N SER A 620 -11.96 42.55 20.93
CA SER A 620 -13.39 42.85 20.98
C SER A 620 -14.33 41.64 20.98
N GLN A 621 -13.88 40.49 20.50
CA GLN A 621 -14.65 39.25 20.51
C GLN A 621 -14.46 38.43 21.80
N HIS A 622 -13.33 38.57 22.49
CA HIS A 622 -13.09 37.93 23.77
C HIS A 622 -14.02 38.42 24.88
N LEU A 623 -14.34 39.69 24.91
CA LEU A 623 -15.28 40.26 25.87
C LEU A 623 -16.72 39.71 25.69
N ARG A 624 -17.11 39.34 24.45
CA ARG A 624 -18.41 38.68 24.18
C ARG A 624 -18.46 37.21 24.60
N LYS A 625 -17.37 36.48 24.45
CA LYS A 625 -17.32 35.04 24.87
C LYS A 625 -17.21 34.87 26.40
N ARG A 626 -16.66 35.84 27.13
CA ARG A 626 -16.59 35.78 28.60
C ARG A 626 -17.88 36.24 29.30
N SER A 627 -18.81 36.83 28.58
CA SER A 627 -20.13 37.26 29.10
C SER A 627 -21.27 36.25 28.78
N GLN A 628 -20.97 35.14 28.14
CA GLN A 628 -21.81 33.94 27.97
C GLN A 628 -21.26 32.78 28.82
#